data_2a82dc63c2d9a06361667ddbf0c60a4e
#
_entry.id   2a82dc63c2d9a06361667ddbf0c60a4e
#
_cell.length_a   1.000
_cell.length_b   1.000
_cell.length_c   1.000
_cell.angle_alpha   90.00
_cell.angle_beta   90.00
_cell.angle_gamma   90.00
#
_symmetry.space_group_name_H-M   'P 1'
#
loop_
_entity.id
_entity.type
_entity.pdbx_description
1 polymer ?
#
loop_
_entity_poly.entity_id
_entity_poly.type
_entity_poly.pdbx_seq_one_letter_code
_entity_poly.pdbx_strand_id
1 'polypeptide(L)'
;MRVCKVCKSKTNKFDIFLPAFRHLDFKTIDKKLSLQKCTKCQLIFRTGLKIKNISKLYKTNEYAASKQTNQKIIRNGIRNHKSRAYYQSKIIRELFGKTNNIKILDIGCFDGKLLVELSKNFKKSIFYGYDINKKLKKVFPKNKKFNFYNNLNEINIKLDLIILSHSIMYVDNLKNIFRKIKSLLKKDGKIYIQLPNIIKNPFYILMGDQFQFFTEISIKNMLSFFG
;
A
#
# COMPACT_ATOMS: atom_id res chain seq x y z
N MET A 1 14.59 -23.24 -12.19
CA MET A 1 14.43 -21.95 -12.89
C MET A 1 13.60 -21.03 -12.00
N ARG A 2 14.03 -19.79 -11.75
CA ARG A 2 13.26 -18.87 -10.89
C ARG A 2 12.25 -18.13 -11.76
N VAL A 3 10.99 -18.11 -11.33
CA VAL A 3 9.87 -17.54 -12.07
C VAL A 3 9.21 -16.40 -11.30
N CYS A 4 8.65 -15.45 -12.02
CA CYS A 4 7.93 -14.31 -11.45
C CYS A 4 6.68 -14.77 -10.67
N LYS A 5 6.49 -14.22 -9.49
CA LYS A 5 5.32 -14.52 -8.63
C LYS A 5 3.99 -14.08 -9.27
N VAL A 6 4.01 -13.11 -10.19
CA VAL A 6 2.83 -12.55 -10.86
C VAL A 6 2.55 -13.26 -12.19
N CYS A 7 3.44 -13.10 -13.18
CA CYS A 7 3.19 -13.53 -14.56
C CYS A 7 3.86 -14.86 -14.96
N LYS A 8 4.56 -15.53 -14.03
CA LYS A 8 5.26 -16.81 -14.23
C LYS A 8 6.42 -16.79 -15.26
N SER A 9 6.76 -15.64 -15.83
CA SER A 9 7.90 -15.51 -16.75
C SER A 9 9.24 -15.64 -16.02
N LYS A 10 10.31 -15.84 -16.78
CA LYS A 10 11.69 -15.88 -16.27
C LYS A 10 12.05 -14.65 -15.48
N THR A 11 12.97 -14.81 -14.53
CA THR A 11 13.50 -13.71 -13.72
C THR A 11 15.01 -13.73 -13.73
N ASN A 12 15.61 -12.55 -13.73
CA ASN A 12 17.03 -12.33 -13.53
C ASN A 12 17.29 -12.01 -12.06
N LYS A 13 18.25 -12.71 -11.46
CA LYS A 13 18.71 -12.44 -10.09
C LYS A 13 19.81 -11.38 -10.13
N PHE A 14 19.80 -10.47 -9.19
CA PHE A 14 20.90 -9.57 -8.88
C PHE A 14 20.97 -9.30 -7.38
N ASP A 15 22.17 -9.00 -6.91
CA ASP A 15 22.43 -8.72 -5.50
C ASP A 15 22.93 -7.29 -5.37
N ILE A 16 22.47 -6.61 -4.32
CA ILE A 16 22.95 -5.29 -3.91
C ILE A 16 23.74 -5.48 -2.61
N PHE A 17 25.03 -5.20 -2.64
CA PHE A 17 25.93 -5.36 -1.49
C PHE A 17 25.91 -4.10 -0.60
N LEU A 18 24.71 -3.62 -0.29
CA LEU A 18 24.48 -2.54 0.64
C LEU A 18 23.53 -3.03 1.74
N PRO A 19 23.62 -2.45 2.95
CA PRO A 19 22.71 -2.78 4.04
C PRO A 19 21.26 -2.53 3.66
N ALA A 20 20.39 -3.48 3.98
CA ALA A 20 18.95 -3.29 3.89
C ALA A 20 18.40 -2.84 5.24
N PHE A 21 17.56 -1.82 5.22
CA PHE A 21 17.07 -1.17 6.43
C PHE A 21 15.59 -1.44 6.63
N ARG A 22 15.16 -1.46 7.88
CA ARG A 22 13.76 -1.40 8.24
C ARG A 22 13.27 0.04 8.06
N HIS A 23 12.19 0.23 7.31
CA HIS A 23 11.66 1.56 6.99
C HIS A 23 11.33 2.40 8.23
N LEU A 24 10.98 1.75 9.33
CA LEU A 24 10.51 2.39 10.55
C LEU A 24 11.61 3.16 11.30
N ASP A 25 12.75 2.52 11.53
CA ASP A 25 13.80 2.98 12.45
C ASP A 25 15.19 2.89 11.84
N PHE A 26 15.27 2.58 10.56
CA PHE A 26 16.51 2.39 9.79
C PHE A 26 17.48 1.35 10.38
N LYS A 27 16.99 0.47 11.26
CA LYS A 27 17.80 -0.66 11.71
C LYS A 27 18.11 -1.58 10.55
N THR A 28 19.35 -2.00 10.46
CA THR A 28 19.80 -2.97 9.45
C THR A 28 19.10 -4.30 9.67
N ILE A 29 18.47 -4.82 8.61
CA ILE A 29 17.80 -6.13 8.61
C ILE A 29 18.67 -7.18 7.95
N ASP A 30 19.36 -6.79 6.88
CA ASP A 30 20.30 -7.63 6.14
C ASP A 30 21.50 -6.81 5.66
N LYS A 31 22.65 -7.48 5.56
CA LYS A 31 23.88 -6.86 5.03
C LYS A 31 23.90 -6.82 3.49
N LYS A 32 23.01 -7.58 2.84
CA LYS A 32 22.93 -7.72 1.39
C LYS A 32 21.49 -7.96 0.99
N LEU A 33 21.06 -7.31 -0.10
CA LEU A 33 19.75 -7.55 -0.72
C LEU A 33 19.87 -8.50 -1.89
N SER A 34 19.13 -9.60 -1.86
CA SER A 34 18.96 -10.50 -3.00
C SER A 34 17.62 -10.20 -3.68
N LEU A 35 17.68 -9.78 -4.94
CA LEU A 35 16.56 -9.32 -5.72
C LEU A 35 16.39 -10.15 -7.00
N GLN A 36 15.18 -10.14 -7.54
CA GLN A 36 14.86 -10.67 -8.85
C GLN A 36 14.06 -9.65 -9.64
N LYS A 37 14.38 -9.49 -10.91
CA LYS A 37 13.62 -8.68 -11.86
C LYS A 37 12.96 -9.60 -12.90
N CYS A 38 11.66 -9.47 -13.07
CA CYS A 38 10.93 -10.20 -14.10
C CYS A 38 11.27 -9.66 -15.50
N THR A 39 11.55 -10.56 -16.45
CA THR A 39 11.86 -10.19 -17.84
C THR A 39 10.64 -9.65 -18.59
N LYS A 40 9.41 -10.07 -18.21
CA LYS A 40 8.17 -9.67 -18.87
C LYS A 40 7.48 -8.49 -18.17
N CYS A 41 7.03 -8.65 -16.93
CA CYS A 41 6.28 -7.58 -16.25
C CYS A 41 7.16 -6.52 -15.57
N GLN A 42 8.47 -6.68 -15.59
CA GLN A 42 9.47 -5.77 -15.02
C GLN A 42 9.37 -5.57 -13.50
N LEU A 43 8.55 -6.38 -12.81
CA LEU A 43 8.46 -6.33 -11.35
C LEU A 43 9.80 -6.73 -10.72
N ILE A 44 10.27 -5.90 -9.80
CA ILE A 44 11.42 -6.21 -8.95
C ILE A 44 10.89 -6.69 -7.60
N PHE A 45 11.39 -7.81 -7.12
CA PHE A 45 10.98 -8.36 -5.83
C PHE A 45 12.14 -8.98 -5.07
N ARG A 46 12.02 -8.93 -3.78
CA ARG A 46 13.01 -9.47 -2.86
C ARG A 46 12.87 -10.98 -2.71
N THR A 47 14.01 -11.66 -2.57
CA THR A 47 14.09 -13.08 -2.23
C THR A 47 14.72 -13.26 -0.86
N GLY A 48 14.40 -14.37 -0.19
CA GLY A 48 14.99 -14.71 1.11
C GLY A 48 14.36 -13.98 2.33
N LEU A 49 13.37 -13.11 2.10
CA LEU A 49 12.68 -12.43 3.18
C LEU A 49 11.77 -13.40 3.96
N LYS A 50 11.97 -13.53 5.26
CA LYS A 50 11.13 -14.38 6.11
C LYS A 50 9.83 -13.67 6.48
N ILE A 51 8.71 -14.06 5.86
CA ILE A 51 7.37 -13.46 6.02
C ILE A 51 6.95 -13.37 7.49
N LYS A 52 7.24 -14.41 8.31
CA LYS A 52 6.89 -14.44 9.74
C LYS A 52 7.45 -13.22 10.50
N ASN A 53 8.67 -12.82 10.19
CA ASN A 53 9.32 -11.68 10.86
C ASN A 53 8.66 -10.35 10.49
N ILE A 54 8.28 -10.19 9.22
CA ILE A 54 7.64 -8.97 8.72
C ILE A 54 6.21 -8.87 9.24
N SER A 55 5.42 -9.94 9.14
CA SER A 55 4.04 -9.91 9.66
C SER A 55 4.00 -9.66 11.18
N LYS A 56 4.99 -10.16 11.93
CA LYS A 56 5.14 -9.86 13.35
C LYS A 56 5.40 -8.37 13.58
N LEU A 57 6.30 -7.78 12.79
CA LEU A 57 6.63 -6.35 12.86
C LEU A 57 5.39 -5.46 12.66
N TYR A 58 4.60 -5.74 11.62
CA TYR A 58 3.39 -4.94 11.32
C TYR A 58 2.25 -5.16 12.32
N LYS A 59 2.21 -6.31 13.02
CA LYS A 59 1.21 -6.58 14.06
C LYS A 59 1.52 -5.89 15.40
N THR A 60 2.72 -5.35 15.57
CA THR A 60 3.12 -4.64 16.80
C THR A 60 2.91 -3.14 16.68
N ASN A 61 2.80 -2.45 17.83
CA ASN A 61 2.71 -0.98 17.87
C ASN A 61 4.04 -0.29 17.49
N GLU A 62 5.10 -1.06 17.29
CA GLU A 62 6.42 -0.56 16.89
C GLU A 62 6.43 0.00 15.47
N TYR A 63 5.45 -0.39 14.64
CA TYR A 63 5.32 0.19 13.32
C TYR A 63 4.70 1.59 13.40
N ALA A 64 5.56 2.59 13.49
CA ALA A 64 5.17 3.99 13.64
C ALA A 64 4.89 4.68 12.28
N ALA A 65 4.18 4.02 11.35
CA ALA A 65 3.63 4.71 10.17
C ALA A 65 2.75 5.91 10.59
N SER A 66 2.21 5.93 11.82
CA SER A 66 1.51 7.06 12.41
C SER A 66 2.32 8.36 12.40
N LYS A 67 3.62 8.29 12.65
CA LYS A 67 4.49 9.46 12.57
C LYS A 67 4.58 10.02 11.16
N GLN A 68 4.51 9.17 10.13
CA GLN A 68 4.58 9.62 8.74
C GLN A 68 3.27 10.24 8.24
N THR A 69 2.11 9.75 8.68
CA THR A 69 0.82 10.36 8.30
C THR A 69 0.64 11.75 8.92
N ASN A 70 1.31 12.03 10.04
CA ASN A 70 1.33 13.33 10.70
C ASN A 70 2.48 14.24 10.24
N GLN A 71 3.43 13.74 9.45
CA GLN A 71 4.53 14.57 8.96
C GLN A 71 3.98 15.69 8.07
N LYS A 72 4.30 16.92 8.47
CA LYS A 72 4.07 18.09 7.64
C LYS A 72 4.97 17.99 6.40
N ILE A 73 4.37 18.10 5.23
CA ILE A 73 5.12 18.05 3.97
C ILE A 73 5.88 19.36 3.82
N ILE A 74 7.19 19.26 3.65
CA ILE A 74 8.03 20.38 3.26
C ILE A 74 8.14 20.39 1.73
N ARG A 75 7.63 21.44 1.09
CA ARG A 75 7.83 21.69 -0.35
C ARG A 75 8.59 22.99 -0.51
N ASN A 76 9.69 22.96 -1.27
CA ASN A 76 10.51 24.14 -1.58
C ASN A 76 10.96 24.94 -0.33
N GLY A 77 11.31 24.24 0.76
CA GLY A 77 11.71 24.86 2.02
C GLY A 77 10.58 25.47 2.83
N ILE A 78 9.34 25.52 2.31
CA ILE A 78 8.18 26.06 3.01
C ILE A 78 7.47 24.92 3.76
N ARG A 79 7.35 25.05 5.08
CA ARG A 79 6.65 24.11 5.94
C ARG A 79 5.13 24.15 5.65
N ASN A 80 4.62 23.13 5.00
CA ASN A 80 3.21 23.02 4.70
C ASN A 80 2.43 22.52 5.93
N HIS A 81 1.36 23.21 6.33
CA HIS A 81 0.56 22.89 7.52
C HIS A 81 -0.40 21.71 7.33
N LYS A 82 -0.57 21.21 6.10
CA LYS A 82 -1.49 20.11 5.79
C LYS A 82 -0.77 18.76 5.78
N SER A 83 -1.49 17.69 6.18
CA SER A 83 -0.99 16.32 6.19
C SER A 83 -0.91 15.70 4.80
N ARG A 84 -0.15 14.62 4.65
CA ARG A 84 -0.14 13.79 3.43
C ARG A 84 -1.56 13.32 3.07
N ALA A 85 -2.33 12.86 4.06
CA ALA A 85 -3.70 12.40 3.89
C ALA A 85 -4.61 13.48 3.27
N TYR A 86 -4.42 14.74 3.64
CA TYR A 86 -5.15 15.86 3.04
C TYR A 86 -4.89 15.98 1.53
N TYR A 87 -3.63 15.93 1.08
CA TYR A 87 -3.31 16.03 -0.34
C TYR A 87 -3.77 14.80 -1.13
N GLN A 88 -3.64 13.61 -0.55
CA GLN A 88 -4.17 12.38 -1.14
C GLN A 88 -5.68 12.46 -1.33
N SER A 89 -6.41 12.96 -0.31
CA SER A 89 -7.86 13.11 -0.40
C SER A 89 -8.30 14.08 -1.49
N LYS A 90 -7.55 15.16 -1.72
CA LYS A 90 -7.80 16.09 -2.84
C LYS A 90 -7.63 15.41 -4.19
N ILE A 91 -6.50 14.73 -4.41
CA ILE A 91 -6.23 14.00 -5.65
C ILE A 91 -7.34 12.98 -5.92
N ILE A 92 -7.72 12.18 -4.93
CA ILE A 92 -8.80 11.20 -5.06
C ILE A 92 -10.12 11.90 -5.40
N ARG A 93 -10.41 13.04 -4.77
CA ARG A 93 -11.63 13.83 -5.06
C ARG A 93 -11.66 14.35 -6.50
N GLU A 94 -10.55 14.85 -7.00
CA GLU A 94 -10.40 15.30 -8.38
C GLU A 94 -10.64 14.16 -9.38
N LEU A 95 -10.06 12.98 -9.13
CA LEU A 95 -10.21 11.80 -9.99
C LEU A 95 -11.63 11.20 -9.97
N PHE A 96 -12.38 11.35 -8.88
CA PHE A 96 -13.74 10.82 -8.73
C PHE A 96 -14.84 11.84 -9.03
N GLY A 97 -14.51 13.13 -9.15
CA GLY A 97 -15.49 14.19 -9.41
C GLY A 97 -16.45 14.42 -8.23
N LYS A 98 -17.68 14.85 -8.52
CA LYS A 98 -18.68 15.27 -7.52
C LYS A 98 -19.48 14.12 -6.89
N THR A 99 -19.20 12.87 -7.18
CA THR A 99 -19.92 11.70 -6.63
C THR A 99 -19.80 11.64 -5.10
N ASN A 100 -20.91 11.47 -4.40
CA ASN A 100 -20.95 11.59 -2.92
C ASN A 100 -21.46 10.37 -2.16
N ASN A 101 -22.04 9.37 -2.83
CA ASN A 101 -22.61 8.19 -2.18
C ASN A 101 -21.85 6.94 -2.63
N ILE A 102 -20.61 6.82 -2.19
CA ILE A 102 -19.73 5.72 -2.60
C ILE A 102 -19.22 4.94 -1.40
N LYS A 103 -18.87 3.68 -1.63
CA LYS A 103 -18.25 2.79 -0.65
C LYS A 103 -16.74 2.73 -0.93
N ILE A 104 -15.94 3.14 0.03
CA ILE A 104 -14.48 3.27 -0.10
C ILE A 104 -13.79 2.32 0.86
N LEU A 105 -12.85 1.51 0.36
CA LEU A 105 -11.97 0.66 1.19
C LEU A 105 -10.53 1.16 1.07
N ASP A 106 -9.87 1.37 2.19
CA ASP A 106 -8.42 1.59 2.28
C ASP A 106 -7.73 0.33 2.81
N ILE A 107 -6.89 -0.28 1.99
CA ILE A 107 -6.13 -1.50 2.33
C ILE A 107 -4.75 -1.10 2.86
N GLY A 108 -4.50 -1.37 4.16
CA GLY A 108 -3.39 -0.84 4.92
C GLY A 108 -3.70 0.54 5.47
N CYS A 109 -4.91 0.70 6.00
CA CYS A 109 -5.49 2.00 6.40
C CYS A 109 -4.85 2.61 7.64
N PHE A 110 -4.05 1.83 8.38
CA PHE A 110 -3.46 2.24 9.65
C PHE A 110 -4.51 2.84 10.61
N ASP A 111 -4.36 4.10 11.03
CA ASP A 111 -5.28 4.81 11.95
C ASP A 111 -6.51 5.42 11.26
N GLY A 112 -6.66 5.24 9.96
CA GLY A 112 -7.80 5.73 9.17
C GLY A 112 -7.78 7.22 8.83
N LYS A 113 -6.68 7.94 9.04
CA LYS A 113 -6.59 9.39 8.74
C LYS A 113 -6.92 9.75 7.31
N LEU A 114 -6.51 8.92 6.33
CA LEU A 114 -6.88 9.15 4.93
C LEU A 114 -8.39 9.06 4.74
N LEU A 115 -9.03 8.08 5.35
CA LEU A 115 -10.49 7.92 5.29
C LEU A 115 -11.22 9.09 5.97
N VAL A 116 -10.67 9.62 7.07
CA VAL A 116 -11.20 10.83 7.72
C VAL A 116 -11.11 12.05 6.79
N GLU A 117 -9.98 12.27 6.13
CA GLU A 117 -9.87 13.37 5.17
C GLU A 117 -10.80 13.18 3.96
N LEU A 118 -10.96 11.95 3.46
CA LEU A 118 -11.91 11.64 2.41
C LEU A 118 -13.35 11.89 2.83
N SER A 119 -13.72 11.63 4.09
CA SER A 119 -15.08 11.83 4.57
C SER A 119 -15.55 13.30 4.54
N LYS A 120 -14.61 14.25 4.57
CA LYS A 120 -14.89 15.67 4.40
C LYS A 120 -15.35 16.00 2.97
N ASN A 121 -14.84 15.26 2.00
CA ASN A 121 -15.11 15.44 0.57
C ASN A 121 -16.26 14.55 0.05
N PHE A 122 -16.49 13.39 0.68
CA PHE A 122 -17.50 12.39 0.31
C PHE A 122 -18.51 12.20 1.45
N LYS A 123 -19.32 13.24 1.72
CA LYS A 123 -20.14 13.36 2.93
C LYS A 123 -21.16 12.24 3.16
N LYS A 124 -21.73 11.66 2.09
CA LYS A 124 -22.75 10.59 2.15
C LYS A 124 -22.17 9.18 1.98
N SER A 125 -20.84 9.04 1.95
CA SER A 125 -20.13 7.79 1.67
C SER A 125 -19.87 6.97 2.93
N ILE A 126 -19.62 5.65 2.73
CA ILE A 126 -19.26 4.70 3.77
C ILE A 126 -17.80 4.30 3.58
N PHE A 127 -17.06 4.27 4.66
CA PHE A 127 -15.62 4.07 4.69
C PHE A 127 -15.28 2.76 5.38
N TYR A 128 -14.45 1.98 4.75
CA TYR A 128 -13.94 0.71 5.25
C TYR A 128 -12.42 0.78 5.34
N GLY A 129 -11.87 0.43 6.47
CA GLY A 129 -10.45 0.31 6.67
C GLY A 129 -10.05 -1.14 6.93
N TYR A 130 -9.05 -1.63 6.23
CA TYR A 130 -8.43 -2.91 6.52
C TYR A 130 -6.97 -2.69 6.94
N ASP A 131 -6.58 -3.29 8.07
CA ASP A 131 -5.19 -3.39 8.48
C ASP A 131 -4.93 -4.70 9.22
N ILE A 132 -3.75 -5.30 8.98
CA ILE A 132 -3.34 -6.55 9.64
C ILE A 132 -3.15 -6.39 11.15
N ASN A 133 -2.91 -5.16 11.62
CA ASN A 133 -2.75 -4.84 13.02
C ASN A 133 -4.11 -4.58 13.68
N LYS A 134 -4.69 -5.60 14.29
CA LYS A 134 -5.98 -5.51 14.99
C LYS A 134 -6.04 -4.45 16.10
N LYS A 135 -4.90 -4.07 16.68
CA LYS A 135 -4.84 -3.05 17.74
C LYS A 135 -5.22 -1.66 17.23
N LEU A 136 -5.09 -1.41 15.93
CA LEU A 136 -5.47 -0.14 15.31
C LEU A 136 -6.97 0.14 15.36
N LYS A 137 -7.81 -0.88 15.58
CA LYS A 137 -9.25 -0.71 15.85
C LYS A 137 -9.52 0.28 16.98
N LYS A 138 -8.60 0.39 17.96
CA LYS A 138 -8.73 1.30 19.11
C LYS A 138 -8.64 2.77 18.70
N VAL A 139 -7.82 3.09 17.70
CA VAL A 139 -7.54 4.46 17.22
C VAL A 139 -8.24 4.78 15.89
N PHE A 140 -8.85 3.80 15.26
CA PHE A 140 -9.64 3.97 14.05
C PHE A 140 -10.93 4.79 14.36
N PRO A 141 -11.42 5.62 13.40
CA PRO A 141 -12.59 6.46 13.62
C PRO A 141 -13.83 5.67 14.05
N LYS A 142 -14.55 6.18 15.08
CA LYS A 142 -15.69 5.50 15.71
C LYS A 142 -17.00 6.23 15.41
N ASN A 143 -17.51 6.10 14.19
CA ASN A 143 -18.89 6.52 13.90
C ASN A 143 -19.52 5.59 12.83
N LYS A 144 -20.83 5.72 12.61
CA LYS A 144 -21.62 4.84 11.71
C LYS A 144 -21.10 4.75 10.27
N LYS A 145 -20.26 5.67 9.83
CA LYS A 145 -19.70 5.69 8.46
C LYS A 145 -18.39 4.91 8.34
N PHE A 146 -17.72 4.55 9.43
CA PHE A 146 -16.41 3.92 9.43
C PHE A 146 -16.47 2.51 9.98
N ASN A 147 -15.93 1.56 9.22
CA ASN A 147 -15.88 0.14 9.56
C ASN A 147 -14.45 -0.35 9.47
N PHE A 148 -13.93 -0.97 10.53
CA PHE A 148 -12.58 -1.52 10.59
C PHE A 148 -12.59 -3.04 10.51
N TYR A 149 -11.72 -3.59 9.66
CA TYR A 149 -11.49 -5.02 9.50
C TYR A 149 -10.00 -5.33 9.71
N ASN A 150 -9.72 -6.45 10.36
CA ASN A 150 -8.36 -6.99 10.46
C ASN A 150 -8.18 -8.32 9.69
N ASN A 151 -9.24 -8.77 9.04
CA ASN A 151 -9.23 -9.87 8.09
C ASN A 151 -9.94 -9.43 6.80
N LEU A 152 -9.19 -9.38 5.71
CA LEU A 152 -9.73 -8.93 4.42
C LEU A 152 -10.81 -9.87 3.87
N ASN A 153 -10.83 -11.15 4.27
CA ASN A 153 -11.82 -12.12 3.82
C ASN A 153 -13.21 -11.86 4.40
N GLU A 154 -13.32 -11.16 5.53
CA GLU A 154 -14.60 -10.78 6.15
C GLU A 154 -15.32 -9.68 5.37
N ILE A 155 -14.64 -8.98 4.48
CA ILE A 155 -15.25 -7.94 3.65
C ILE A 155 -15.95 -8.61 2.45
N ASN A 156 -17.30 -8.53 2.42
CA ASN A 156 -18.15 -9.14 1.37
C ASN A 156 -19.10 -8.12 0.75
N ILE A 157 -18.65 -6.91 0.50
CA ILE A 157 -19.42 -5.79 -0.04
C ILE A 157 -18.83 -5.32 -1.37
N LYS A 158 -19.69 -4.82 -2.25
CA LYS A 158 -19.24 -4.20 -3.50
C LYS A 158 -18.85 -2.74 -3.27
N LEU A 159 -17.66 -2.39 -3.73
CA LEU A 159 -16.96 -1.13 -3.48
C LEU A 159 -16.82 -0.30 -4.76
N ASP A 160 -16.97 1.00 -4.62
CA ASP A 160 -16.77 1.95 -5.70
C ASP A 160 -15.29 2.34 -5.85
N LEU A 161 -14.57 2.37 -4.72
CA LEU A 161 -13.15 2.72 -4.67
C LEU A 161 -12.41 1.82 -3.70
N ILE A 162 -11.29 1.27 -4.16
CA ILE A 162 -10.30 0.60 -3.29
C ILE A 162 -8.99 1.38 -3.36
N ILE A 163 -8.43 1.70 -2.20
CA ILE A 163 -7.19 2.46 -2.04
C ILE A 163 -6.08 1.53 -1.58
N LEU A 164 -4.91 1.66 -2.19
CA LEU A 164 -3.66 1.00 -1.84
C LEU A 164 -2.57 2.08 -1.71
N SER A 165 -2.60 2.82 -0.61
CA SER A 165 -1.63 3.90 -0.38
C SER A 165 -0.43 3.38 0.41
N HIS A 166 0.71 3.21 -0.25
CA HIS A 166 1.95 2.72 0.35
C HIS A 166 1.80 1.38 1.11
N SER A 167 0.89 0.51 0.68
CA SER A 167 0.60 -0.77 1.35
C SER A 167 1.00 -2.00 0.53
N ILE A 168 0.80 -1.98 -0.79
CA ILE A 168 0.97 -3.15 -1.65
C ILE A 168 2.42 -3.68 -1.70
N MET A 169 3.44 -2.84 -1.44
CA MET A 169 4.83 -3.29 -1.40
C MET A 169 5.10 -4.26 -0.24
N TYR A 170 4.26 -4.27 0.78
CA TYR A 170 4.35 -5.16 1.95
C TYR A 170 3.51 -6.43 1.84
N VAL A 171 2.85 -6.65 0.71
CA VAL A 171 2.02 -7.84 0.46
C VAL A 171 2.84 -8.90 -0.25
N ASP A 172 3.09 -10.05 0.37
CA ASP A 172 3.88 -11.13 -0.28
C ASP A 172 3.13 -11.75 -1.47
N ASN A 173 1.84 -12.06 -1.31
CA ASN A 173 1.03 -12.72 -2.32
C ASN A 173 0.15 -11.73 -3.09
N LEU A 174 0.73 -11.07 -4.10
CA LEU A 174 0.02 -10.11 -4.97
C LEU A 174 -1.18 -10.74 -5.70
N LYS A 175 -1.08 -12.00 -6.09
CA LYS A 175 -2.17 -12.68 -6.80
C LYS A 175 -3.43 -12.80 -5.93
N ASN A 176 -3.27 -13.15 -4.68
CA ASN A 176 -4.41 -13.30 -3.77
C ASN A 176 -5.05 -11.94 -3.44
N ILE A 177 -4.25 -10.92 -3.18
CA ILE A 177 -4.79 -9.58 -2.88
C ILE A 177 -5.55 -9.02 -4.09
N PHE A 178 -5.02 -9.12 -5.32
CA PHE A 178 -5.72 -8.63 -6.51
C PHE A 178 -6.98 -9.43 -6.85
N ARG A 179 -6.99 -10.76 -6.65
CA ARG A 179 -8.24 -11.53 -6.76
C ARG A 179 -9.31 -11.02 -5.79
N LYS A 180 -8.93 -10.80 -4.53
CA LYS A 180 -9.88 -10.27 -3.54
C LYS A 180 -10.34 -8.87 -3.92
N ILE A 181 -9.44 -7.99 -4.34
CA ILE A 181 -9.78 -6.65 -4.84
C ILE A 181 -10.80 -6.75 -5.98
N LYS A 182 -10.53 -7.57 -7.00
CA LYS A 182 -11.44 -7.77 -8.13
C LYS A 182 -12.82 -8.29 -7.69
N SER A 183 -12.87 -9.20 -6.72
CA SER A 183 -14.14 -9.71 -6.18
C SER A 183 -14.95 -8.67 -5.40
N LEU A 184 -14.28 -7.66 -4.84
CA LEU A 184 -14.91 -6.59 -4.07
C LEU A 184 -15.30 -5.38 -4.93
N LEU A 185 -14.66 -5.15 -6.07
CA LEU A 185 -14.99 -4.02 -6.92
C LEU A 185 -16.35 -4.18 -7.60
N LYS A 186 -17.08 -3.07 -7.73
CA LYS A 186 -18.21 -2.94 -8.65
C LYS A 186 -17.70 -2.98 -10.10
N LYS A 187 -18.59 -3.15 -11.08
CA LYS A 187 -18.27 -3.14 -12.52
C LYS A 187 -17.48 -1.91 -12.92
N ASP A 188 -17.90 -0.72 -12.46
CA ASP A 188 -17.25 0.56 -12.74
C ASP A 188 -16.39 1.06 -11.56
N GLY A 189 -16.09 0.16 -10.62
CA GLY A 189 -15.26 0.44 -9.45
C GLY A 189 -13.81 0.75 -9.85
N LYS A 190 -13.17 1.64 -9.09
CA LYS A 190 -11.81 2.10 -9.37
C LYS A 190 -10.84 1.68 -8.28
N ILE A 191 -9.57 1.55 -8.67
CA ILE A 191 -8.47 1.33 -7.73
C ILE A 191 -7.56 2.56 -7.76
N TYR A 192 -7.29 3.12 -6.59
CA TYR A 192 -6.26 4.14 -6.43
C TYR A 192 -5.01 3.49 -5.82
N ILE A 193 -3.88 3.55 -6.54
CA ILE A 193 -2.60 3.01 -6.06
C ILE A 193 -1.60 4.14 -5.99
N GLN A 194 -0.99 4.31 -4.80
CA GLN A 194 0.11 5.23 -4.60
C GLN A 194 1.33 4.49 -4.07
N LEU A 195 2.45 4.65 -4.74
CA LEU A 195 3.69 3.93 -4.48
C LEU A 195 4.91 4.85 -4.59
N PRO A 196 5.99 4.56 -3.86
CA PRO A 196 7.28 5.16 -4.14
C PRO A 196 7.74 4.79 -5.55
N ASN A 197 8.23 5.77 -6.29
CA ASN A 197 8.84 5.52 -7.59
C ASN A 197 10.34 5.26 -7.41
N ILE A 198 10.77 4.02 -7.58
CA ILE A 198 12.17 3.62 -7.39
C ILE A 198 13.13 4.18 -8.46
N ILE A 199 12.61 4.65 -9.60
CA ILE A 199 13.43 5.33 -10.62
C ILE A 199 13.79 6.74 -10.14
N LYS A 200 12.82 7.46 -9.55
CA LYS A 200 13.05 8.81 -9.00
C LYS A 200 13.79 8.79 -7.66
N ASN A 201 13.62 7.73 -6.88
CA ASN A 201 14.33 7.54 -5.63
C ASN A 201 14.79 6.08 -5.49
N PRO A 202 15.95 5.72 -6.06
CA PRO A 202 16.46 4.34 -6.07
C PRO A 202 16.79 3.82 -4.65
N PHE A 203 17.04 4.70 -3.68
CA PHE A 203 17.30 4.28 -2.30
C PHE A 203 16.11 3.57 -1.64
N TYR A 204 14.90 3.69 -2.18
CA TYR A 204 13.76 2.89 -1.71
C TYR A 204 13.98 1.38 -1.82
N ILE A 205 14.88 0.95 -2.72
CA ILE A 205 15.22 -0.48 -2.83
C ILE A 205 15.93 -1.02 -1.59
N LEU A 206 16.54 -0.14 -0.80
CA LEU A 206 17.19 -0.49 0.47
C LEU A 206 16.20 -0.64 1.63
N MET A 207 14.89 -0.35 1.42
CA MET A 207 13.85 -0.63 2.41
C MET A 207 13.62 -2.14 2.45
N GLY A 208 14.37 -2.80 3.32
CA GLY A 208 14.50 -4.24 3.36
C GLY A 208 13.29 -4.99 3.90
N ASP A 209 12.29 -4.31 4.44
CA ASP A 209 11.01 -4.86 4.89
C ASP A 209 9.94 -4.90 3.76
N GLN A 210 10.26 -4.46 2.56
CA GLN A 210 9.38 -4.53 1.39
C GLN A 210 9.62 -5.80 0.58
N PHE A 211 8.53 -6.42 0.09
CA PHE A 211 8.60 -7.60 -0.77
C PHE A 211 8.80 -7.25 -2.23
N GLN A 212 8.24 -6.12 -2.69
CA GLN A 212 8.29 -5.65 -4.06
C GLN A 212 8.66 -4.18 -4.14
N PHE A 213 9.27 -3.86 -5.31
CA PHE A 213 9.63 -2.51 -5.69
C PHE A 213 9.04 -2.24 -7.08
N PHE A 214 8.32 -1.11 -7.19
CA PHE A 214 7.54 -0.81 -8.36
C PHE A 214 8.13 0.35 -9.16
N THR A 215 8.08 0.19 -10.48
CA THR A 215 8.18 1.26 -11.46
C THR A 215 6.80 1.49 -12.07
N GLU A 216 6.59 2.59 -12.79
CA GLU A 216 5.34 2.83 -13.51
C GLU A 216 5.03 1.70 -14.50
N ILE A 217 6.04 1.23 -15.23
CA ILE A 217 5.90 0.12 -16.17
C ILE A 217 5.50 -1.17 -15.46
N SER A 218 6.16 -1.48 -14.34
CA SER A 218 5.88 -2.73 -13.63
C SER A 218 4.48 -2.76 -13.00
N ILE A 219 3.98 -1.64 -12.51
CA ILE A 219 2.60 -1.58 -11.97
C ILE A 219 1.56 -1.70 -13.10
N LYS A 220 1.74 -1.02 -14.23
CA LYS A 220 0.87 -1.15 -15.40
C LYS A 220 0.83 -2.59 -15.92
N ASN A 221 2.00 -3.19 -16.15
CA ASN A 221 2.11 -4.57 -16.61
C ASN A 221 1.51 -5.57 -15.61
N MET A 222 1.70 -5.35 -14.32
CA MET A 222 1.12 -6.20 -13.30
C MET A 222 -0.41 -6.11 -13.30
N LEU A 223 -0.98 -4.91 -13.35
CA LEU A 223 -2.43 -4.72 -13.36
C LEU A 223 -3.09 -5.39 -14.58
N SER A 224 -2.45 -5.36 -15.75
CA SER A 224 -2.97 -6.04 -16.95
C SER A 224 -3.10 -7.57 -16.80
N PHE A 225 -2.39 -8.21 -15.85
CA PHE A 225 -2.55 -9.63 -15.55
C PHE A 225 -3.73 -9.94 -14.62
N PHE A 226 -4.26 -8.92 -13.97
CA PHE A 226 -5.37 -9.11 -13.03
C PHE A 226 -6.72 -8.62 -13.59
N GLY A 227 -6.71 -7.96 -14.75
CA GLY A 227 -7.90 -7.52 -15.52
C GLY A 227 -8.49 -6.25 -14.98
#